data_a232d9f940aaa84906a7a8c5668d31e9
#
_entry.id   a232d9f940aaa84906a7a8c5668d31e9
#
_cell.length_a   1.000
_cell.length_b   1.000
_cell.length_c   1.000
_cell.angle_alpha   90.00
_cell.angle_beta   90.00
_cell.angle_gamma   90.00
#
_symmetry.space_group_name_H-M   'P 1'
#
loop_
_entity.id
_entity.type
_entity.pdbx_description
1 polymer ?
#
loop_
_entity_poly.entity_id
_entity_poly.type
_entity_poly.pdbx_seq_one_letter_code
_entity_poly.pdbx_strand_id
1 'polypeptide(L)'
;MALGGDTVHEYAHLDATEQLSAISARNANICEKIMTVQGKKVAIMMESDFYEPEIAYYQHRFAEEGVELHFLTRLWGQNSLTFYGHEYRAPFECHETFENMDDETLKSYAAVIVPSGMVSDRLRYTEDVNKIPPATTFLKRVFAEPTILKGIICHGMWLVSPAPELIRGRKVVCHNNLIGDVKNMGAVYTDQDVVVDGDLVTGRAGPLCHFFANKVINMLANQ
;
A
#
# COMPACT_ATOMS: atom_id res chain seq x y z
N MET A 1 20.49 -4.95 9.20
CA MET A 1 20.98 -5.89 10.22
C MET A 1 20.58 -5.39 11.58
N ALA A 2 19.47 -5.84 12.13
CA ALA A 2 19.11 -5.88 13.55
C ALA A 2 17.70 -6.49 13.67
N LEU A 3 17.55 -7.77 13.41
CA LEU A 3 16.33 -8.55 13.61
C LEU A 3 16.50 -9.61 14.70
N GLY A 4 17.29 -9.35 15.72
CA GLY A 4 17.56 -10.35 16.74
C GLY A 4 17.84 -9.84 18.13
N GLY A 5 17.78 -8.55 18.41
CA GLY A 5 18.23 -7.98 19.70
C GLY A 5 17.18 -7.93 20.81
N ASP A 6 15.93 -7.68 20.50
CA ASP A 6 14.94 -7.31 21.53
C ASP A 6 14.20 -8.51 22.16
N THR A 7 14.16 -9.66 21.49
CA THR A 7 13.37 -10.82 21.96
C THR A 7 14.00 -11.57 23.14
N VAL A 8 15.31 -11.48 23.33
CA VAL A 8 16.00 -12.19 24.40
C VAL A 8 15.93 -11.44 25.74
N HIS A 9 15.82 -10.10 25.70
CA HIS A 9 15.74 -9.28 26.90
C HIS A 9 14.33 -9.17 27.50
N GLU A 10 13.29 -9.30 26.68
CA GLU A 10 11.89 -9.12 27.11
C GLU A 10 11.44 -10.18 28.13
N TYR A 11 12.00 -11.38 28.09
CA TYR A 11 11.62 -12.51 28.97
C TYR A 11 12.70 -12.92 29.97
N ALA A 12 13.82 -12.22 30.04
CA ALA A 12 14.96 -12.61 30.87
C ALA A 12 14.68 -12.58 32.39
N HIS A 13 13.57 -11.99 32.82
CA HIS A 13 13.14 -11.92 34.22
C HIS A 13 12.12 -13.01 34.60
N LEU A 14 11.68 -13.84 33.65
CA LEU A 14 10.70 -14.90 33.83
C LEU A 14 11.41 -16.22 34.10
N ASP A 15 10.76 -17.13 34.85
CA ASP A 15 11.25 -18.51 34.95
C ASP A 15 11.05 -19.29 33.64
N ALA A 16 11.66 -20.48 33.53
CA ALA A 16 11.62 -21.27 32.30
C ALA A 16 10.19 -21.65 31.87
N THR A 17 9.27 -21.83 32.80
CA THR A 17 7.87 -22.18 32.52
C THR A 17 7.11 -20.99 32.01
N GLU A 18 7.34 -19.82 32.59
CA GLU A 18 6.78 -18.54 32.17
C GLU A 18 7.30 -18.13 30.80
N GLN A 19 8.62 -18.33 30.54
CA GLN A 19 9.21 -18.09 29.22
C GLN A 19 8.59 -18.96 28.14
N LEU A 20 8.42 -20.27 28.38
CA LEU A 20 7.79 -21.19 27.42
C LEU A 20 6.31 -20.83 27.20
N SER A 21 5.59 -20.44 28.22
CA SER A 21 4.21 -19.98 28.10
C SER A 21 4.09 -18.71 27.28
N ALA A 22 4.96 -17.72 27.50
CA ALA A 22 5.00 -16.48 26.74
C ALA A 22 5.36 -16.69 25.26
N ILE A 23 6.33 -17.60 24.98
CA ILE A 23 6.69 -17.98 23.60
C ILE A 23 5.52 -18.70 22.92
N SER A 24 4.84 -19.61 23.62
CA SER A 24 3.68 -20.31 23.09
C SER A 24 2.52 -19.37 22.76
N ALA A 25 2.21 -18.45 23.66
CA ALA A 25 1.18 -17.43 23.46
C ALA A 25 1.52 -16.50 22.28
N ARG A 26 2.80 -16.10 22.15
CA ARG A 26 3.28 -15.30 21.02
C ARG A 26 3.14 -16.06 19.70
N ASN A 27 3.51 -17.33 19.66
CA ASN A 27 3.40 -18.17 18.47
C ASN A 27 1.94 -18.38 18.08
N ALA A 28 1.04 -18.61 19.04
CA ALA A 28 -0.40 -18.70 18.80
C ALA A 28 -0.95 -17.40 18.20
N ASN A 29 -0.56 -16.25 18.74
CA ASN A 29 -0.96 -14.94 18.24
C ASN A 29 -0.42 -14.67 16.83
N ILE A 30 0.80 -15.11 16.52
CA ILE A 30 1.38 -15.01 15.16
C ILE A 30 0.60 -15.92 14.19
N CYS A 31 0.31 -17.16 14.57
CA CYS A 31 -0.50 -18.08 13.76
C CYS A 31 -1.92 -17.54 13.52
N GLU A 32 -2.58 -17.03 14.55
CA GLU A 32 -3.91 -16.43 14.44
C GLU A 32 -3.89 -15.22 13.48
N LYS A 33 -2.88 -14.37 13.58
CA LYS A 33 -2.70 -13.22 12.71
C LYS A 33 -2.47 -13.59 11.25
N ILE A 34 -1.65 -14.62 10.97
CA ILE A 34 -1.44 -15.14 9.61
C ILE A 34 -2.76 -15.65 9.05
N MET A 35 -3.54 -16.42 9.84
CA MET A 35 -4.84 -16.94 9.41
C MET A 35 -5.87 -15.85 9.11
N THR A 36 -5.76 -14.66 9.75
CA THR A 36 -6.74 -13.58 9.55
C THR A 36 -6.53 -12.78 8.27
N VAL A 37 -5.35 -12.83 7.65
CA VAL A 37 -5.04 -12.12 6.39
C VAL A 37 -5.01 -13.05 5.18
N GLN A 38 -4.94 -14.35 5.41
CA GLN A 38 -4.89 -15.35 4.34
C GLN A 38 -6.11 -15.26 3.41
N GLY A 39 -5.85 -15.23 2.10
CA GLY A 39 -6.88 -15.12 1.06
C GLY A 39 -7.47 -13.72 0.91
N LYS A 40 -7.05 -12.73 1.71
CA LYS A 40 -7.43 -11.33 1.46
C LYS A 40 -6.76 -10.83 0.18
N LYS A 41 -7.52 -10.09 -0.62
CA LYS A 41 -7.04 -9.53 -1.88
C LYS A 41 -6.51 -8.11 -1.67
N VAL A 42 -5.32 -7.84 -2.17
CA VAL A 42 -4.71 -6.50 -2.17
C VAL A 42 -4.41 -6.09 -3.60
N ALA A 43 -4.97 -4.96 -4.04
CA ALA A 43 -4.67 -4.39 -5.33
C ALA A 43 -3.51 -3.41 -5.23
N ILE A 44 -2.57 -3.47 -6.16
CA ILE A 44 -1.47 -2.51 -6.33
C ILE A 44 -1.64 -1.84 -7.70
N MET A 45 -1.75 -0.52 -7.70
CA MET A 45 -1.83 0.24 -8.95
C MET A 45 -0.47 0.23 -9.65
N MET A 46 -0.45 0.00 -10.96
CA MET A 46 0.79 -0.24 -11.70
C MET A 46 0.88 0.61 -12.96
N GLU A 47 2.07 1.12 -13.22
CA GLU A 47 2.49 1.80 -14.44
C GLU A 47 4.02 1.84 -14.50
N SER A 48 4.62 2.26 -15.61
CA SER A 48 6.08 2.39 -15.76
C SER A 48 6.71 3.34 -14.75
N ASP A 49 8.01 3.16 -14.57
CA ASP A 49 8.84 3.84 -13.58
C ASP A 49 8.42 3.56 -12.13
N PHE A 50 7.90 2.34 -11.88
CA PHE A 50 7.73 1.80 -10.53
C PHE A 50 9.09 1.53 -9.87
N TYR A 51 9.13 1.55 -8.54
CA TYR A 51 10.34 1.22 -7.79
C TYR A 51 10.42 -0.29 -7.60
N GLU A 52 11.30 -0.95 -8.38
CA GLU A 52 11.39 -2.42 -8.45
C GLU A 52 11.62 -3.09 -7.10
N PRO A 53 12.50 -2.58 -6.20
CA PRO A 53 12.70 -3.22 -4.91
C PRO A 53 11.43 -3.25 -4.05
N GLU A 54 10.56 -2.24 -4.15
CA GLU A 54 9.28 -2.22 -3.45
C GLU A 54 8.34 -3.30 -3.97
N ILE A 55 8.18 -3.37 -5.30
CA ILE A 55 7.26 -4.35 -5.92
C ILE A 55 7.74 -5.78 -5.63
N ALA A 56 9.04 -6.06 -5.77
CA ALA A 56 9.61 -7.35 -5.41
C ALA A 56 9.39 -7.69 -3.93
N TYR A 57 9.60 -6.72 -3.03
CA TYR A 57 9.36 -6.90 -1.61
C TYR A 57 7.88 -7.22 -1.33
N TYR A 58 6.95 -6.50 -1.96
CA TYR A 58 5.51 -6.76 -1.79
C TYR A 58 5.13 -8.16 -2.27
N GLN A 59 5.62 -8.59 -3.44
CA GLN A 59 5.35 -9.92 -3.98
C GLN A 59 5.75 -11.03 -2.99
N HIS A 60 6.91 -10.91 -2.35
CA HIS A 60 7.36 -11.88 -1.36
C HIS A 60 6.65 -11.73 -0.02
N ARG A 61 6.58 -10.51 0.50
CA ARG A 61 6.09 -10.25 1.86
C ARG A 61 4.60 -10.53 2.02
N PHE A 62 3.78 -10.17 1.03
CA PHE A 62 2.36 -10.48 1.06
C PHE A 62 2.09 -11.98 0.81
N ALA A 63 2.88 -12.63 -0.05
CA ALA A 63 2.78 -14.07 -0.28
C ALA A 63 3.09 -14.89 0.99
N GLU A 64 4.08 -14.47 1.80
CA GLU A 64 4.39 -15.09 3.11
C GLU A 64 3.19 -15.08 4.05
N GLU A 65 2.33 -14.07 3.96
CA GLU A 65 1.11 -13.94 4.77
C GLU A 65 -0.13 -14.59 4.10
N GLY A 66 0.04 -15.19 2.91
CA GLY A 66 -1.05 -15.78 2.15
C GLY A 66 -2.05 -14.76 1.56
N VAL A 67 -1.62 -13.53 1.39
CA VAL A 67 -2.41 -12.45 0.75
C VAL A 67 -2.29 -12.58 -0.77
N GLU A 68 -3.41 -12.44 -1.47
CA GLU A 68 -3.46 -12.44 -2.94
C GLU A 68 -3.19 -11.03 -3.48
N LEU A 69 -2.12 -10.86 -4.26
CA LEU A 69 -1.78 -9.60 -4.91
C LEU A 69 -2.36 -9.52 -6.31
N HIS A 70 -3.00 -8.40 -6.62
CA HIS A 70 -3.53 -8.03 -7.92
C HIS A 70 -2.87 -6.73 -8.38
N PHE A 71 -2.36 -6.70 -9.62
CA PHE A 71 -1.72 -5.52 -10.17
C PHE A 71 -2.65 -4.88 -11.20
N LEU A 72 -3.16 -3.69 -10.85
CA LEU A 72 -4.18 -3.00 -11.63
C LEU A 72 -3.58 -1.81 -12.38
N THR A 73 -3.86 -1.73 -13.67
CA THR A 73 -3.44 -0.61 -14.51
C THR A 73 -4.58 -0.12 -15.40
N ARG A 74 -4.30 0.88 -16.22
CA ARG A 74 -5.13 1.24 -17.36
C ARG A 74 -4.63 0.48 -18.59
N LEU A 75 -5.40 -0.51 -19.04
CA LEU A 75 -5.01 -1.37 -20.17
C LEU A 75 -5.29 -0.76 -21.55
N TRP A 76 -6.01 0.35 -21.64
CA TRP A 76 -6.33 1.01 -22.92
C TRP A 76 -7.00 0.08 -23.95
N GLY A 77 -7.79 -0.89 -23.46
CA GLY A 77 -8.46 -1.89 -24.29
C GLY A 77 -7.55 -3.03 -24.76
N GLN A 78 -6.32 -3.12 -24.24
CA GLN A 78 -5.40 -4.24 -24.51
C GLN A 78 -5.58 -5.36 -23.48
N ASN A 79 -5.09 -6.57 -23.79
CA ASN A 79 -5.15 -7.71 -22.88
C ASN A 79 -4.05 -7.68 -21.80
N SER A 80 -2.91 -7.07 -22.13
CA SER A 80 -1.81 -6.85 -21.19
C SER A 80 -0.96 -5.66 -21.63
N LEU A 81 -0.19 -5.11 -20.69
CA LEU A 81 0.84 -4.10 -20.93
C LEU A 81 2.09 -4.46 -20.15
N THR A 82 3.25 -4.22 -20.76
CA THR A 82 4.55 -4.38 -20.10
C THR A 82 5.07 -3.00 -19.68
N PHE A 83 5.30 -2.84 -18.40
CA PHE A 83 5.88 -1.66 -17.79
C PHE A 83 7.35 -1.91 -17.43
N TYR A 84 8.11 -0.85 -17.25
CA TYR A 84 9.52 -0.95 -16.91
C TYR A 84 9.79 -0.15 -15.64
N GLY A 85 10.53 -0.75 -14.73
CA GLY A 85 10.89 -0.12 -13.48
C GLY A 85 11.83 1.09 -13.65
N HIS A 86 11.98 1.84 -12.57
CA HIS A 86 12.78 3.07 -12.55
C HIS A 86 14.29 2.79 -12.40
N GLU A 87 14.66 1.88 -11.49
CA GLU A 87 16.07 1.66 -11.10
C GLU A 87 16.82 0.74 -12.07
N TYR A 88 16.22 -0.38 -12.45
CA TYR A 88 16.88 -1.45 -13.21
C TYR A 88 16.27 -1.67 -14.58
N ARG A 89 15.22 -0.96 -14.93
CA ARG A 89 14.43 -1.17 -16.16
C ARG A 89 13.90 -2.61 -16.28
N ALA A 90 13.68 -3.25 -15.13
CA ALA A 90 13.10 -4.59 -15.09
C ALA A 90 11.67 -4.55 -15.63
N PRO A 91 11.31 -5.47 -16.57
CA PRO A 91 9.97 -5.53 -17.11
C PRO A 91 8.99 -6.12 -16.09
N PHE A 92 7.76 -5.62 -16.12
CA PHE A 92 6.61 -6.14 -15.37
C PHE A 92 5.39 -6.17 -16.28
N GLU A 93 4.83 -7.36 -16.52
CA GLU A 93 3.63 -7.52 -17.32
C GLU A 93 2.39 -7.46 -16.43
N CYS A 94 1.43 -6.59 -16.79
CA CYS A 94 0.18 -6.40 -16.07
C CYS A 94 -0.99 -6.80 -16.97
N HIS A 95 -1.91 -7.63 -16.45
CA HIS A 95 -3.07 -8.19 -17.17
C HIS A 95 -4.41 -7.72 -16.62
N GLU A 96 -4.41 -7.01 -15.47
CA GLU A 96 -5.63 -6.60 -14.79
C GLU A 96 -5.82 -5.09 -14.88
N THR A 97 -7.09 -4.67 -14.94
CA THR A 97 -7.43 -3.25 -15.08
C THR A 97 -8.40 -2.77 -14.01
N PHE A 98 -8.25 -1.51 -13.62
CA PHE A 98 -9.27 -0.81 -12.83
C PHE A 98 -10.38 -0.20 -13.70
N GLU A 99 -10.21 -0.18 -15.04
CA GLU A 99 -11.20 0.40 -15.95
C GLU A 99 -12.48 -0.45 -15.96
N ASN A 100 -13.62 0.21 -15.80
CA ASN A 100 -14.94 -0.42 -15.77
C ASN A 100 -15.12 -1.52 -14.70
N MET A 101 -14.27 -1.54 -13.67
CA MET A 101 -14.43 -2.45 -12.54
C MET A 101 -15.78 -2.20 -11.86
N ASP A 102 -16.57 -3.26 -11.68
CA ASP A 102 -17.84 -3.18 -10.96
C ASP A 102 -17.63 -3.02 -9.44
N ASP A 103 -18.71 -2.72 -8.72
CA ASP A 103 -18.63 -2.49 -7.28
C ASP A 103 -18.43 -3.79 -6.48
N GLU A 104 -18.87 -4.93 -6.98
CA GLU A 104 -18.67 -6.22 -6.33
C GLU A 104 -17.18 -6.58 -6.36
N THR A 105 -16.55 -6.50 -7.53
CA THR A 105 -15.11 -6.71 -7.71
C THR A 105 -14.31 -5.71 -6.85
N LEU A 106 -14.66 -4.41 -6.87
CA LEU A 106 -14.00 -3.41 -6.05
C LEU A 106 -14.05 -3.76 -4.56
N LYS A 107 -15.23 -4.13 -4.05
CA LYS A 107 -15.44 -4.48 -2.63
C LYS A 107 -14.80 -5.79 -2.22
N SER A 108 -14.35 -6.62 -3.17
CA SER A 108 -13.61 -7.83 -2.87
C SER A 108 -12.17 -7.55 -2.41
N TYR A 109 -11.63 -6.35 -2.66
CA TYR A 109 -10.31 -5.97 -2.19
C TYR A 109 -10.33 -5.51 -0.72
N ALA A 110 -9.43 -6.05 0.08
CA ALA A 110 -9.21 -5.61 1.45
C ALA A 110 -8.33 -4.35 1.52
N ALA A 111 -7.47 -4.14 0.53
CA ALA A 111 -6.69 -2.92 0.39
C ALA A 111 -6.43 -2.56 -1.07
N VAL A 112 -6.21 -1.26 -1.32
CA VAL A 112 -5.68 -0.73 -2.59
C VAL A 112 -4.46 0.12 -2.27
N ILE A 113 -3.34 -0.18 -2.95
CA ILE A 113 -2.04 0.49 -2.75
C ILE A 113 -1.66 1.28 -4.00
N VAL A 114 -1.29 2.53 -3.80
CA VAL A 114 -0.60 3.36 -4.79
C VAL A 114 0.89 3.34 -4.42
N PRO A 115 1.75 2.68 -5.24
CA PRO A 115 3.15 2.45 -4.90
C PRO A 115 4.03 3.68 -5.12
N SER A 116 5.29 3.54 -4.75
CA SER A 116 6.32 4.55 -5.00
C SER A 116 6.80 4.57 -6.46
N GLY A 117 7.79 5.39 -6.75
CA GLY A 117 8.24 5.68 -8.10
C GLY A 117 7.36 6.72 -8.79
N MET A 118 7.30 6.68 -10.11
CA MET A 118 6.56 7.66 -10.93
C MET A 118 5.21 7.11 -11.44
N VAL A 119 4.75 5.99 -10.89
CA VAL A 119 3.48 5.33 -11.25
C VAL A 119 2.30 6.32 -11.20
N SER A 120 2.21 7.08 -10.12
CA SER A 120 1.15 8.07 -9.93
C SER A 120 1.18 9.21 -10.95
N ASP A 121 2.38 9.65 -11.36
CA ASP A 121 2.52 10.69 -12.38
C ASP A 121 1.96 10.21 -13.71
N ARG A 122 2.29 9.00 -14.12
CA ARG A 122 1.80 8.40 -15.37
C ARG A 122 0.30 8.09 -15.34
N LEU A 123 -0.19 7.53 -14.24
CA LEU A 123 -1.62 7.22 -14.06
C LEU A 123 -2.51 8.47 -13.96
N ARG A 124 -1.93 9.67 -13.69
CA ARG A 124 -2.67 10.93 -13.70
C ARG A 124 -3.04 11.42 -15.11
N TYR A 125 -2.58 10.75 -16.15
CA TYR A 125 -2.91 11.17 -17.50
C TYR A 125 -4.43 11.10 -17.76
N THR A 126 -4.95 12.12 -18.43
CA THR A 126 -6.31 12.18 -18.96
C THR A 126 -6.31 12.76 -20.36
N GLU A 127 -7.12 12.21 -21.24
CA GLU A 127 -7.29 12.72 -22.61
C GLU A 127 -8.16 13.98 -22.66
N ASP A 128 -9.05 14.12 -21.69
CA ASP A 128 -9.98 15.25 -21.59
C ASP A 128 -9.57 16.12 -20.41
N VAL A 129 -9.05 17.30 -20.70
CA VAL A 129 -8.58 18.26 -19.68
C VAL A 129 -9.67 18.74 -18.70
N ASN A 130 -10.96 18.51 -19.04
CA ASN A 130 -12.09 18.84 -18.19
C ASN A 130 -12.52 17.69 -17.27
N LYS A 131 -11.84 16.55 -17.36
CA LYS A 131 -12.15 15.35 -16.56
C LYS A 131 -11.03 15.02 -15.59
N ILE A 132 -11.43 14.48 -14.45
CA ILE A 132 -10.51 13.84 -13.51
C ILE A 132 -9.92 12.59 -14.16
N PRO A 133 -8.61 12.30 -14.01
CA PRO A 133 -7.99 11.11 -14.55
C PRO A 133 -8.73 9.82 -14.15
N PRO A 134 -8.83 8.82 -15.05
CA PRO A 134 -9.53 7.55 -14.74
C PRO A 134 -9.00 6.86 -13.47
N ALA A 135 -7.69 6.85 -13.24
CA ALA A 135 -7.11 6.27 -12.05
C ALA A 135 -7.50 7.03 -10.76
N THR A 136 -7.56 8.37 -10.81
CA THR A 136 -8.06 9.17 -9.68
C THR A 136 -9.56 8.93 -9.46
N THR A 137 -10.33 8.75 -10.53
CA THR A 137 -11.75 8.40 -10.44
C THR A 137 -11.94 7.03 -9.78
N PHE A 138 -11.10 6.05 -10.11
CA PHE A 138 -11.06 4.76 -9.42
C PHE A 138 -10.74 4.94 -7.93
N LEU A 139 -9.71 5.73 -7.59
CA LEU A 139 -9.39 6.01 -6.18
C LEU A 139 -10.55 6.67 -5.43
N LYS A 140 -11.33 7.56 -6.06
CA LYS A 140 -12.53 8.13 -5.40
C LYS A 140 -13.51 7.04 -4.99
N ARG A 141 -13.71 6.02 -5.82
CA ARG A 141 -14.55 4.85 -5.47
C ARG A 141 -13.93 4.06 -4.32
N VAL A 142 -12.61 3.82 -4.34
CA VAL A 142 -11.88 3.16 -3.24
C VAL A 142 -12.04 3.93 -1.93
N PHE A 143 -11.90 5.25 -1.95
CA PHE A 143 -12.04 6.08 -0.75
C PHE A 143 -13.48 6.14 -0.22
N ALA A 144 -14.47 5.94 -1.07
CA ALA A 144 -15.88 5.87 -0.66
C ALA A 144 -16.23 4.56 0.09
N GLU A 145 -15.40 3.52 -0.03
CA GLU A 145 -15.60 2.23 0.64
C GLU A 145 -14.77 2.15 1.92
N PRO A 146 -15.39 2.29 3.11
CA PRO A 146 -14.64 2.34 4.37
C PRO A 146 -14.00 1.00 4.77
N THR A 147 -14.44 -0.11 4.17
CA THR A 147 -13.89 -1.45 4.40
C THR A 147 -12.59 -1.70 3.64
N ILE A 148 -12.27 -0.90 2.64
CA ILE A 148 -11.04 -1.01 1.87
C ILE A 148 -9.97 -0.13 2.52
N LEU A 149 -8.83 -0.72 2.89
CA LEU A 149 -7.67 0.03 3.37
C LEU A 149 -6.99 0.75 2.20
N LYS A 150 -6.69 2.03 2.36
CA LYS A 150 -5.99 2.86 1.37
C LYS A 150 -4.52 2.95 1.76
N GLY A 151 -3.65 2.42 0.90
CA GLY A 151 -2.21 2.53 1.06
C GLY A 151 -1.62 3.48 0.03
N ILE A 152 -0.87 4.51 0.46
CA ILE A 152 -0.23 5.44 -0.48
C ILE A 152 1.20 5.71 0.01
N ILE A 153 2.20 5.43 -0.83
CA ILE A 153 3.59 5.61 -0.43
C ILE A 153 4.34 6.56 -1.37
N CYS A 154 5.22 7.38 -0.80
CA CYS A 154 6.19 8.19 -1.55
C CYS A 154 5.50 9.17 -2.52
N HIS A 155 5.80 9.07 -3.82
CA HIS A 155 5.19 9.86 -4.89
C HIS A 155 3.75 9.42 -5.24
N GLY A 156 3.27 8.31 -4.67
CA GLY A 156 1.87 7.87 -4.82
C GLY A 156 0.84 8.96 -4.50
N MET A 157 1.21 9.93 -3.64
CA MET A 157 0.35 11.08 -3.31
C MET A 157 -0.02 11.95 -4.50
N TRP A 158 0.72 11.96 -5.59
CA TRP A 158 0.33 12.72 -6.77
C TRP A 158 -0.95 12.22 -7.41
N LEU A 159 -1.28 10.94 -7.24
CA LEU A 159 -2.51 10.39 -7.83
C LEU A 159 -3.79 10.95 -7.19
N VAL A 160 -3.72 11.44 -5.95
CA VAL A 160 -4.86 12.09 -5.29
C VAL A 160 -4.95 13.59 -5.57
N SER A 161 -3.91 14.20 -6.17
CA SER A 161 -3.89 15.65 -6.39
C SER A 161 -5.06 16.21 -7.23
N PRO A 162 -5.63 15.48 -8.22
CA PRO A 162 -6.81 15.94 -8.93
C PRO A 162 -8.11 15.85 -8.12
N ALA A 163 -8.08 15.21 -6.93
CA ALA A 163 -9.21 15.06 -6.02
C ALA A 163 -8.76 15.31 -4.55
N PRO A 164 -8.32 16.53 -4.21
CA PRO A 164 -7.70 16.83 -2.91
C PRO A 164 -8.63 16.58 -1.72
N GLU A 165 -9.94 16.53 -1.94
CA GLU A 165 -10.94 16.20 -0.92
C GLU A 165 -10.71 14.82 -0.28
N LEU A 166 -10.02 13.89 -0.96
CA LEU A 166 -9.75 12.55 -0.46
C LEU A 166 -8.82 12.52 0.76
N ILE A 167 -7.94 13.51 0.85
CA ILE A 167 -6.96 13.60 1.96
C ILE A 167 -7.08 14.90 2.77
N ARG A 168 -8.03 15.76 2.45
CA ARG A 168 -8.24 17.02 3.19
C ARG A 168 -8.49 16.75 4.67
N GLY A 169 -7.68 17.38 5.54
CA GLY A 169 -7.74 17.22 6.98
C GLY A 169 -7.15 15.90 7.50
N ARG A 170 -6.78 14.97 6.61
CA ARG A 170 -6.15 13.70 7.01
C ARG A 170 -4.68 13.89 7.35
N LYS A 171 -4.19 13.14 8.35
CA LYS A 171 -2.76 13.06 8.66
C LYS A 171 -2.08 12.16 7.63
N VAL A 172 -1.01 12.67 7.00
CA VAL A 172 -0.29 11.94 5.96
C VAL A 172 1.21 12.16 6.06
N VAL A 173 1.98 11.22 5.51
CA VAL A 173 3.37 11.38 5.12
C VAL A 173 3.51 11.09 3.62
N CYS A 174 4.49 11.70 2.99
CA CYS A 174 4.81 11.51 1.59
C CYS A 174 6.32 11.71 1.37
N HIS A 175 6.79 11.51 0.15
CA HIS A 175 8.15 11.89 -0.21
C HIS A 175 8.39 13.39 0.06
N ASN A 176 9.60 13.74 0.48
CA ASN A 176 9.94 15.11 0.89
C ASN A 176 9.65 16.15 -0.20
N ASN A 177 9.75 15.77 -1.49
CA ASN A 177 9.43 16.66 -2.61
C ASN A 177 7.95 17.08 -2.66
N LEU A 178 7.04 16.29 -2.06
CA LEU A 178 5.59 16.49 -2.11
C LEU A 178 5.01 17.15 -0.86
N ILE A 179 5.83 17.55 0.10
CA ILE A 179 5.34 18.17 1.36
C ILE A 179 4.48 19.41 1.06
N GLY A 180 4.93 20.23 0.10
CA GLY A 180 4.16 21.40 -0.35
C GLY A 180 2.82 20.99 -0.98
N ASP A 181 2.83 19.97 -1.81
CA ASP A 181 1.64 19.50 -2.52
C ASP A 181 0.57 18.98 -1.56
N VAL A 182 0.94 18.12 -0.59
CA VAL A 182 -0.02 17.58 0.37
C VAL A 182 -0.59 18.68 1.29
N LYS A 183 0.21 19.68 1.65
CA LYS A 183 -0.26 20.86 2.40
C LYS A 183 -1.24 21.69 1.56
N ASN A 184 -0.95 21.90 0.27
CA ASN A 184 -1.84 22.61 -0.65
C ASN A 184 -3.15 21.86 -0.87
N MET A 185 -3.15 20.53 -0.83
CA MET A 185 -4.36 19.69 -0.84
C MET A 185 -5.15 19.74 0.48
N GLY A 186 -4.63 20.43 1.49
CA GLY A 186 -5.28 20.59 2.80
C GLY A 186 -5.07 19.41 3.76
N ALA A 187 -4.12 18.52 3.49
CA ALA A 187 -3.74 17.46 4.41
C ALA A 187 -2.81 17.98 5.52
N VAL A 188 -2.76 17.24 6.62
CA VAL A 188 -1.86 17.51 7.76
C VAL A 188 -0.61 16.64 7.59
N TYR A 189 0.47 17.25 7.09
CA TYR A 189 1.74 16.55 6.97
C TYR A 189 2.30 16.19 8.35
N THR A 190 2.71 14.93 8.51
CA THR A 190 3.30 14.40 9.73
C THR A 190 4.68 13.82 9.41
N ASP A 191 5.72 14.28 10.09
CA ASP A 191 7.11 13.87 9.84
C ASP A 191 7.43 12.52 10.51
N GLN A 192 6.96 11.43 9.89
CA GLN A 192 7.18 10.04 10.29
C GLN A 192 7.43 9.18 9.05
N ASP A 193 7.98 7.98 9.22
CA ASP A 193 8.21 7.07 8.10
C ASP A 193 6.90 6.45 7.59
N VAL A 194 5.96 6.17 8.49
CA VAL A 194 4.62 5.68 8.18
C VAL A 194 3.60 6.38 9.07
N VAL A 195 2.52 6.85 8.47
CA VAL A 195 1.39 7.49 9.18
C VAL A 195 0.12 6.70 8.91
N VAL A 196 -0.66 6.47 9.95
CA VAL A 196 -2.01 5.89 9.87
C VAL A 196 -3.02 6.93 10.31
N ASP A 197 -4.06 7.10 9.52
CA ASP A 197 -5.22 7.93 9.83
C ASP A 197 -6.48 7.16 9.42
N GLY A 198 -7.14 6.50 10.38
CA GLY A 198 -8.28 5.63 10.12
C GLY A 198 -7.94 4.52 9.11
N ASP A 199 -8.59 4.54 7.97
CA ASP A 199 -8.43 3.58 6.87
C ASP A 199 -7.35 3.97 5.84
N LEU A 200 -6.57 5.01 6.11
CA LEU A 200 -5.47 5.48 5.25
C LEU A 200 -4.12 5.22 5.91
N VAL A 201 -3.27 4.47 5.23
CA VAL A 201 -1.86 4.28 5.56
C VAL A 201 -1.01 5.00 4.55
N THR A 202 -0.10 5.85 5.01
CA THR A 202 0.83 6.55 4.12
C THR A 202 2.27 6.27 4.50
N GLY A 203 3.15 6.15 3.50
CA GLY A 203 4.58 5.89 3.66
C GLY A 203 5.44 6.97 3.03
N ARG A 204 6.60 7.26 3.64
CA ARG A 204 7.50 8.34 3.21
C ARG A 204 8.17 8.06 1.86
N ALA A 205 8.77 6.88 1.69
CA ALA A 205 9.65 6.61 0.55
C ALA A 205 9.74 5.12 0.22
N GLY A 206 10.01 4.79 -1.05
CA GLY A 206 10.16 3.42 -1.52
C GLY A 206 11.14 2.57 -0.71
N PRO A 207 12.37 3.02 -0.37
CA PRO A 207 13.29 2.27 0.48
C PRO A 207 12.74 1.90 1.87
N LEU A 208 11.70 2.59 2.34
CA LEU A 208 11.02 2.33 3.60
C LEU A 208 9.74 1.49 3.44
N CYS A 209 9.54 0.88 2.27
CA CYS A 209 8.35 0.09 1.95
C CYS A 209 8.09 -1.07 2.92
N HIS A 210 9.14 -1.59 3.56
CA HIS A 210 9.02 -2.66 4.55
C HIS A 210 8.25 -2.22 5.81
N PHE A 211 8.43 -1.00 6.30
CA PHE A 211 7.63 -0.46 7.40
C PHE A 211 6.17 -0.24 6.97
N PHE A 212 5.98 0.27 5.76
CA PHE A 212 4.66 0.50 5.19
C PHE A 212 3.89 -0.82 4.99
N ALA A 213 4.48 -1.83 4.35
CA ALA A 213 3.86 -3.14 4.14
C ALA A 213 3.51 -3.83 5.46
N ASN A 214 4.40 -3.82 6.45
CA ASN A 214 4.12 -4.36 7.77
C ASN A 214 2.92 -3.65 8.43
N LYS A 215 2.80 -2.32 8.26
CA LYS A 215 1.65 -1.59 8.80
C LYS A 215 0.36 -1.99 8.07
N VAL A 216 0.37 -2.09 6.74
CA VAL A 216 -0.77 -2.56 5.94
C VAL A 216 -1.22 -3.94 6.39
N ILE A 217 -0.30 -4.92 6.47
CA ILE A 217 -0.60 -6.29 6.92
C ILE A 217 -1.20 -6.29 8.32
N ASN A 218 -0.63 -5.53 9.25
CA ASN A 218 -1.14 -5.41 10.61
C ASN A 218 -2.57 -4.85 10.65
N MET A 219 -2.90 -3.89 9.79
CA MET A 219 -4.26 -3.35 9.73
C MET A 219 -5.22 -4.33 9.06
N LEU A 220 -4.79 -5.04 8.02
CA LEU A 220 -5.58 -6.10 7.41
C LEU A 220 -5.93 -7.22 8.40
N ALA A 221 -5.00 -7.57 9.29
CA ALA A 221 -5.23 -8.58 10.32
C ALA A 221 -6.26 -8.16 11.39
N ASN A 222 -6.56 -6.86 11.49
CA ASN A 222 -7.52 -6.31 12.46
C ASN A 222 -8.85 -5.85 11.82
N GLN A 223 -9.05 -6.13 10.53
CA GLN A 223 -10.32 -5.97 9.82
C GLN A 223 -11.15 -7.27 9.96
#